data_215f9d333b92c82a30e63669afd95e0a
#
_entry.id   215f9d333b92c82a30e63669afd95e0a
#
_cell.length_a   1.000
_cell.length_b   1.000
_cell.length_c   1.000
_cell.angle_alpha   90.00
_cell.angle_beta   90.00
_cell.angle_gamma   90.00
#
_symmetry.space_group_name_H-M   'P 1'
#
loop_
_entity.id
_entity.type
_entity.pdbx_description
1 polymer ?
#
loop_
_entity_poly.entity_id
_entity_poly.type
_entity_poly.pdbx_seq_one_letter_code
_entity_poly.pdbx_strand_id
1 'polypeptide(L)'
;SGLQMQEVFILTLVKELRKEHKRMGAEKLHHLIRPQLQEHNIKYGRDKFYYLLREHGLLVKRKRRGPKTTNSNHFYRKYSNLIREIELLSSGRLWVSDITYIRTEKGFVYLSLVTDAYSKKIVGRCLWPDLTSEGALNALRMAVAGEGVKQGLIHHSDRGIQYCCNDYVNYLKGSKINISMTENGDPYENAIAERVNGILKNEYDLDQTFADYHAALEATKLAVYKYNNKRPHRSVDFMVPQQAHHQQGPLKKHWKKRQYKSNPTTGESLQSVHANQE
;
A
#
# COMPACT_ATOMS: atom_id res chain seq x y z
N SER A 1 -19.29 33.00 -18.76
CA SER A 1 -17.91 33.53 -18.78
C SER A 1 -16.93 32.41 -19.15
N GLY A 2 -15.76 32.76 -19.69
CA GLY A 2 -14.74 31.76 -20.06
C GLY A 2 -14.32 30.86 -18.90
N LEU A 3 -14.35 31.37 -17.66
CA LEU A 3 -14.04 30.62 -16.46
C LEU A 3 -15.08 29.49 -16.20
N GLN A 4 -16.35 29.78 -16.34
CA GLN A 4 -17.42 28.79 -16.17
C GLN A 4 -17.31 27.64 -17.19
N MET A 5 -16.95 27.93 -18.43
CA MET A 5 -16.73 26.91 -19.45
C MET A 5 -15.53 26.02 -19.09
N GLN A 6 -14.44 26.60 -18.57
CA GLN A 6 -13.29 25.83 -18.10
C GLN A 6 -13.64 24.89 -16.93
N GLU A 7 -14.44 25.36 -15.97
CA GLU A 7 -14.89 24.57 -14.83
C GLU A 7 -15.81 23.41 -15.25
N VAL A 8 -16.74 23.65 -16.18
CA VAL A 8 -17.58 22.59 -16.77
C VAL A 8 -16.72 21.53 -17.46
N PHE A 9 -15.72 21.95 -18.23
CA PHE A 9 -14.78 21.02 -18.88
C PHE A 9 -14.02 20.18 -17.85
N ILE A 10 -13.45 20.81 -16.82
CA ILE A 10 -12.73 20.12 -15.72
C ILE A 10 -13.65 19.11 -15.02
N LEU A 11 -14.87 19.50 -14.69
CA LEU A 11 -15.85 18.61 -14.03
C LEU A 11 -16.21 17.43 -14.91
N THR A 12 -16.29 17.62 -16.23
CA THR A 12 -16.53 16.51 -17.17
C THR A 12 -15.36 15.51 -17.15
N LEU A 13 -14.12 15.97 -17.22
CA LEU A 13 -12.93 15.13 -17.11
C LEU A 13 -12.91 14.37 -15.78
N VAL A 14 -13.23 15.03 -14.68
CA VAL A 14 -13.29 14.39 -13.36
C VAL A 14 -14.38 13.30 -13.32
N LYS A 15 -15.57 13.56 -13.88
CA LYS A 15 -16.65 12.57 -13.94
C LYS A 15 -16.25 11.34 -14.76
N GLU A 16 -15.55 11.52 -15.88
CA GLU A 16 -15.03 10.39 -16.68
C GLU A 16 -14.02 9.57 -15.89
N LEU A 17 -13.03 10.20 -15.25
CA LEU A 17 -12.07 9.51 -14.40
C LEU A 17 -12.72 8.79 -13.23
N ARG A 18 -13.83 9.30 -12.68
CA ARG A 18 -14.58 8.68 -11.60
C ARG A 18 -15.27 7.37 -12.01
N LYS A 19 -15.52 7.13 -13.29
CA LYS A 19 -16.03 5.83 -13.77
C LYS A 19 -15.04 4.71 -13.51
N GLU A 20 -13.74 4.98 -13.64
CA GLU A 20 -12.69 3.99 -13.37
C GLU A 20 -12.13 4.06 -11.94
N HIS A 21 -12.03 5.26 -11.37
CA HIS A 21 -11.40 5.57 -10.10
C HIS A 21 -12.37 6.26 -9.15
N LYS A 22 -13.43 5.57 -8.74
CA LYS A 22 -14.56 6.13 -7.97
C LYS A 22 -14.14 7.00 -6.78
N ARG A 23 -13.07 6.62 -6.07
CA ARG A 23 -12.65 7.24 -4.80
C ARG A 23 -11.19 7.70 -4.80
N MET A 24 -10.63 8.00 -5.97
CA MET A 24 -9.29 8.58 -6.08
C MET A 24 -9.27 10.00 -5.51
N GLY A 25 -8.25 10.34 -4.71
CA GLY A 25 -8.10 11.68 -4.11
C GLY A 25 -7.79 12.77 -5.14
N ALA A 26 -8.16 14.02 -4.82
CA ALA A 26 -8.08 15.18 -5.69
C ALA A 26 -6.69 15.41 -6.31
N GLU A 27 -5.60 15.23 -5.55
CA GLU A 27 -4.23 15.43 -6.03
C GLU A 27 -3.89 14.55 -7.25
N LYS A 28 -4.30 13.28 -7.20
CA LYS A 28 -4.07 12.33 -8.31
C LYS A 28 -5.00 12.60 -9.49
N LEU A 29 -6.26 12.98 -9.23
CA LEU A 29 -7.17 13.41 -10.30
C LEU A 29 -6.61 14.61 -11.03
N HIS A 30 -6.14 15.64 -10.30
CA HIS A 30 -5.50 16.81 -10.89
C HIS A 30 -4.28 16.45 -11.73
N HIS A 31 -3.44 15.51 -11.25
CA HIS A 31 -2.30 15.00 -12.03
C HIS A 31 -2.76 14.36 -13.35
N LEU A 32 -3.80 13.53 -13.31
CA LEU A 32 -4.30 12.82 -14.50
C LEU A 32 -4.94 13.74 -15.55
N ILE A 33 -5.61 14.83 -15.15
CA ILE A 33 -6.23 15.77 -16.10
C ILE A 33 -5.25 16.82 -16.63
N ARG A 34 -4.05 16.97 -16.03
CA ARG A 34 -3.08 18.00 -16.45
C ARG A 34 -2.75 17.98 -17.94
N PRO A 35 -2.53 16.84 -18.61
CA PRO A 35 -2.27 16.83 -20.04
C PRO A 35 -3.40 17.49 -20.86
N GLN A 36 -4.67 17.16 -20.57
CA GLN A 36 -5.83 17.74 -21.24
C GLN A 36 -5.97 19.25 -20.95
N LEU A 37 -5.69 19.68 -19.71
CA LEU A 37 -5.68 21.10 -19.38
C LEU A 37 -4.61 21.86 -20.17
N GLN A 38 -3.42 21.28 -20.36
CA GLN A 38 -2.33 21.87 -21.13
C GLN A 38 -2.68 21.95 -22.63
N GLU A 39 -3.26 20.89 -23.19
CA GLU A 39 -3.72 20.86 -24.57
C GLU A 39 -4.73 21.98 -24.90
N HIS A 40 -5.61 22.27 -23.95
CA HIS A 40 -6.61 23.35 -24.07
C HIS A 40 -6.13 24.70 -23.52
N ASN A 41 -4.84 24.87 -23.22
CA ASN A 41 -4.26 26.08 -22.63
C ASN A 41 -4.95 26.56 -21.34
N ILE A 42 -5.52 25.64 -20.57
CA ILE A 42 -6.21 25.93 -19.30
C ILE A 42 -5.20 25.88 -18.14
N LYS A 43 -4.95 27.02 -17.52
CA LYS A 43 -4.14 27.14 -16.31
C LYS A 43 -5.02 27.02 -15.07
N TYR A 44 -5.14 25.82 -14.52
CA TYR A 44 -5.96 25.54 -13.34
C TYR A 44 -5.13 24.88 -12.24
N GLY A 45 -4.77 25.65 -11.22
CA GLY A 45 -3.89 25.21 -10.15
C GLY A 45 -4.55 24.20 -9.20
N ARG A 46 -3.74 23.46 -8.46
CA ARG A 46 -4.17 22.43 -7.50
C ARG A 46 -5.20 22.94 -6.49
N ASP A 47 -4.99 24.10 -5.91
CA ASP A 47 -5.83 24.63 -4.84
C ASP A 47 -7.20 25.07 -5.36
N LYS A 48 -7.24 25.72 -6.54
CA LYS A 48 -8.51 26.00 -7.24
C LYS A 48 -9.26 24.73 -7.59
N PHE A 49 -8.55 23.71 -8.08
CA PHE A 49 -9.14 22.41 -8.40
C PHE A 49 -9.73 21.73 -7.15
N TYR A 50 -9.02 21.79 -6.03
CA TYR A 50 -9.53 21.24 -4.77
C TYR A 50 -10.80 21.98 -4.31
N TYR A 51 -10.82 23.31 -4.45
CA TYR A 51 -11.98 24.13 -4.12
C TYR A 51 -13.18 23.79 -5.02
N LEU A 52 -12.99 23.71 -6.33
CA LEU A 52 -14.02 23.29 -7.29
C LEU A 52 -14.63 21.92 -6.93
N LEU A 53 -13.81 20.93 -6.60
CA LEU A 53 -14.30 19.63 -6.19
C LEU A 53 -15.08 19.68 -4.87
N ARG A 54 -14.71 20.58 -3.95
CA ARG A 54 -15.42 20.79 -2.69
C ARG A 54 -16.82 21.38 -2.93
N GLU A 55 -16.94 22.42 -3.73
CA GLU A 55 -18.22 23.07 -4.05
C GLU A 55 -19.20 22.09 -4.72
N HIS A 56 -18.68 21.20 -5.56
CA HIS A 56 -19.50 20.20 -6.24
C HIS A 56 -19.66 18.87 -5.45
N GLY A 57 -19.26 18.81 -4.18
CA GLY A 57 -19.41 17.61 -3.36
C GLY A 57 -18.58 16.40 -3.84
N LEU A 58 -17.56 16.63 -4.67
CA LEU A 58 -16.75 15.57 -5.29
C LEU A 58 -15.51 15.17 -4.48
N LEU A 59 -15.31 15.74 -3.28
CA LEU A 59 -14.24 15.31 -2.38
C LEU A 59 -14.55 13.96 -1.75
N VAL A 60 -13.54 13.08 -1.70
CA VAL A 60 -13.67 11.75 -1.08
C VAL A 60 -13.58 11.86 0.43
N LYS A 61 -14.62 11.40 1.13
CA LYS A 61 -14.63 11.28 2.59
C LYS A 61 -13.76 10.10 3.03
N ARG A 62 -12.94 10.29 4.09
CA ARG A 62 -12.15 9.20 4.69
C ARG A 62 -13.09 8.25 5.43
N LYS A 63 -12.93 6.93 5.20
CA LYS A 63 -13.59 5.89 6.00
C LYS A 63 -12.82 5.68 7.33
N ARG A 64 -13.55 5.28 8.39
CA ARG A 64 -12.94 4.89 9.67
C ARG A 64 -12.13 3.60 9.47
N ARG A 65 -11.00 3.45 10.18
CA ARG A 65 -10.20 2.22 10.18
C ARG A 65 -10.94 1.11 10.93
N GLY A 66 -10.90 -0.11 10.39
CA GLY A 66 -11.38 -1.31 11.07
C GLY A 66 -10.36 -1.86 12.07
N PRO A 67 -10.74 -2.85 12.90
CA PRO A 67 -9.86 -3.49 13.88
C PRO A 67 -8.72 -4.28 13.21
N LYS A 68 -7.61 -4.46 13.96
CA LYS A 68 -6.44 -5.22 13.55
C LYS A 68 -6.62 -6.68 14.01
N THR A 69 -6.34 -7.67 13.15
CA THR A 69 -6.65 -9.10 13.38
C THR A 69 -5.48 -10.06 13.14
N THR A 70 -4.24 -9.65 13.39
CA THR A 70 -3.08 -10.54 13.23
C THR A 70 -2.89 -11.41 14.47
N ASN A 71 -2.88 -12.74 14.32
CA ASN A 71 -2.49 -13.69 15.37
C ASN A 71 -1.00 -14.05 15.22
N SER A 72 -0.16 -13.48 16.07
CA SER A 72 1.30 -13.71 16.09
C SER A 72 1.75 -14.62 17.24
N ASN A 73 0.81 -15.17 18.01
CA ASN A 73 1.13 -16.06 19.14
C ASN A 73 1.09 -17.53 18.70
N HIS A 74 2.20 -18.03 18.17
CA HIS A 74 2.38 -19.41 17.70
C HIS A 74 3.82 -19.87 17.90
N PHE A 75 4.08 -21.17 17.81
CA PHE A 75 5.38 -21.85 18.09
C PHE A 75 6.38 -21.81 16.92
N TYR A 76 5.98 -21.42 15.71
CA TYR A 76 6.87 -21.38 14.56
C TYR A 76 8.00 -20.38 14.73
N ARG A 77 9.16 -20.67 14.07
CA ARG A 77 10.33 -19.79 14.06
C ARG A 77 10.00 -18.44 13.48
N LYS A 78 10.41 -17.37 14.15
CA LYS A 78 10.34 -15.99 13.70
C LYS A 78 11.71 -15.56 13.15
N TYR A 79 11.69 -14.72 12.11
CA TYR A 79 12.90 -14.24 11.44
C TYR A 79 13.14 -12.80 11.78
N SER A 80 14.43 -12.36 11.71
CA SER A 80 14.85 -10.99 12.01
C SER A 80 14.38 -10.02 10.93
N ASN A 81 14.25 -8.74 11.30
CA ASN A 81 13.95 -7.66 10.39
C ASN A 81 15.21 -7.25 9.61
N LEU A 82 15.23 -7.53 8.30
CA LEU A 82 16.35 -7.24 7.39
C LEU A 82 16.19 -5.92 6.63
N ILE A 83 15.09 -5.15 6.87
CA ILE A 83 14.74 -4.02 6.01
C ILE A 83 14.87 -2.65 6.67
N ARG A 84 15.38 -2.57 7.89
CA ARG A 84 15.44 -1.29 8.65
C ARG A 84 16.19 -0.19 7.92
N GLU A 85 17.29 -0.52 7.25
CA GLU A 85 18.18 0.43 6.59
C GLU A 85 18.30 0.19 5.08
N ILE A 86 17.34 -0.58 4.50
CA ILE A 86 17.42 -0.91 3.08
C ILE A 86 17.08 0.30 2.20
N GLU A 87 17.97 0.62 1.28
CA GLU A 87 17.71 1.54 0.20
C GLU A 87 17.28 0.78 -1.05
N LEU A 88 16.12 1.15 -1.58
CA LEU A 88 15.54 0.51 -2.75
C LEU A 88 15.81 1.35 -3.99
N LEU A 89 16.66 0.84 -4.88
CA LEU A 89 17.04 1.50 -6.13
C LEU A 89 16.48 0.81 -7.37
N SER A 90 15.82 -0.34 -7.23
CA SER A 90 15.16 -1.06 -8.32
C SER A 90 14.11 -2.03 -7.81
N SER A 91 13.23 -2.48 -8.71
CA SER A 91 12.29 -3.57 -8.44
C SER A 91 13.00 -4.92 -8.21
N GLY A 92 12.32 -5.84 -7.54
CA GLY A 92 12.81 -7.20 -7.27
C GLY A 92 13.92 -7.28 -6.20
N ARG A 93 13.99 -6.28 -5.31
CA ARG A 93 14.92 -6.27 -4.16
C ARG A 93 14.20 -6.54 -2.85
N LEU A 94 12.96 -6.09 -2.74
CA LEU A 94 12.14 -6.28 -1.56
C LEU A 94 10.68 -6.49 -1.99
N TRP A 95 10.12 -7.62 -1.60
CA TRP A 95 8.68 -7.87 -1.64
C TRP A 95 8.09 -7.82 -0.26
N VAL A 96 6.95 -7.15 -0.11
CA VAL A 96 6.21 -7.08 1.14
C VAL A 96 4.87 -7.79 0.98
N SER A 97 4.46 -8.56 1.99
CA SER A 97 3.23 -9.34 1.93
C SER A 97 2.31 -9.02 3.10
N ASP A 98 1.02 -9.10 2.84
CA ASP A 98 -0.03 -8.97 3.84
C ASP A 98 -1.30 -9.69 3.36
N ILE A 99 -2.13 -10.12 4.31
CA ILE A 99 -3.42 -10.74 4.06
C ILE A 99 -4.51 -9.82 4.55
N THR A 100 -5.54 -9.64 3.73
CA THR A 100 -6.73 -8.90 4.12
C THR A 100 -7.98 -9.72 3.83
N TYR A 101 -9.01 -9.54 4.64
CA TYR A 101 -10.30 -10.20 4.42
C TYR A 101 -11.20 -9.38 3.50
N ILE A 102 -12.00 -10.06 2.70
CA ILE A 102 -13.07 -9.51 1.87
C ILE A 102 -14.38 -10.17 2.32
N ARG A 103 -15.42 -9.38 2.47
CA ARG A 103 -16.72 -9.86 2.93
C ARG A 103 -17.55 -10.37 1.78
N THR A 104 -18.18 -11.54 1.96
CA THR A 104 -19.24 -12.05 1.10
C THR A 104 -20.50 -12.31 1.92
N GLU A 105 -21.63 -12.54 1.28
CA GLU A 105 -22.88 -12.92 1.96
C GLU A 105 -22.75 -14.26 2.70
N LYS A 106 -21.80 -15.11 2.27
CA LYS A 106 -21.52 -16.42 2.87
C LYS A 106 -20.38 -16.40 3.91
N GLY A 107 -19.86 -15.21 4.29
CA GLY A 107 -18.77 -15.07 5.23
C GLY A 107 -17.56 -14.34 4.63
N PHE A 108 -16.38 -14.56 5.21
CA PHE A 108 -15.16 -13.91 4.75
C PHE A 108 -14.37 -14.82 3.81
N VAL A 109 -13.71 -14.18 2.85
CA VAL A 109 -12.64 -14.77 2.02
C VAL A 109 -11.40 -13.90 2.17
N TYR A 110 -10.23 -14.45 1.91
CA TYR A 110 -8.96 -13.85 2.29
C TYR A 110 -8.11 -13.55 1.06
N LEU A 111 -7.73 -12.29 0.92
CA LEU A 111 -6.89 -11.82 -0.17
C LEU A 111 -5.46 -11.69 0.33
N SER A 112 -4.58 -12.54 -0.17
CA SER A 112 -3.13 -12.47 0.04
C SER A 112 -2.50 -11.69 -1.10
N LEU A 113 -1.65 -10.71 -0.77
CA LEU A 113 -0.93 -9.88 -1.73
C LEU A 113 0.57 -9.97 -1.51
N VAL A 114 1.32 -9.97 -2.60
CA VAL A 114 2.77 -9.74 -2.64
C VAL A 114 3.01 -8.47 -3.45
N THR A 115 3.66 -7.49 -2.85
CA THR A 115 3.87 -6.16 -3.44
C THR A 115 5.37 -5.85 -3.51
N ASP A 116 5.85 -5.45 -4.67
CA ASP A 116 7.20 -4.92 -4.81
C ASP A 116 7.34 -3.57 -4.10
N ALA A 117 8.24 -3.49 -3.15
CA ALA A 117 8.35 -2.32 -2.27
C ALA A 117 8.94 -1.09 -2.97
N TYR A 118 9.70 -1.24 -4.05
CA TYR A 118 10.21 -0.14 -4.85
C TYR A 118 9.10 0.49 -5.68
N SER A 119 8.50 -0.28 -6.56
CA SER A 119 7.53 0.18 -7.56
C SER A 119 6.10 0.32 -7.02
N LYS A 120 5.79 -0.31 -5.90
CA LYS A 120 4.44 -0.50 -5.35
C LYS A 120 3.54 -1.42 -6.19
N LYS A 121 4.10 -2.11 -7.20
CA LYS A 121 3.37 -3.07 -8.04
C LYS A 121 2.98 -4.29 -7.22
N ILE A 122 1.72 -4.69 -7.31
CA ILE A 122 1.26 -5.99 -6.82
C ILE A 122 1.76 -7.02 -7.82
N VAL A 123 2.72 -7.85 -7.41
CA VAL A 123 3.39 -8.86 -8.23
C VAL A 123 2.78 -10.25 -8.03
N GLY A 124 2.11 -10.47 -6.90
CA GLY A 124 1.38 -11.71 -6.63
C GLY A 124 0.09 -11.44 -5.88
N ARG A 125 -0.95 -12.23 -6.17
CA ARG A 125 -2.24 -12.18 -5.47
C ARG A 125 -2.91 -13.53 -5.45
N CYS A 126 -3.64 -13.82 -4.39
CA CYS A 126 -4.53 -14.96 -4.32
C CYS A 126 -5.71 -14.62 -3.42
N LEU A 127 -6.94 -14.80 -3.92
CA LEU A 127 -8.13 -14.84 -3.09
C LEU A 127 -8.37 -16.28 -2.69
N TRP A 128 -8.53 -16.56 -1.40
CA TRP A 128 -8.67 -17.90 -0.86
C TRP A 128 -9.87 -17.98 0.10
N PRO A 129 -10.59 -19.11 0.15
CA PRO A 129 -11.83 -19.20 0.95
C PRO A 129 -11.58 -19.16 2.45
N ASP A 130 -10.41 -19.55 2.91
CA ASP A 130 -10.06 -19.62 4.33
C ASP A 130 -8.73 -18.91 4.66
N LEU A 131 -8.43 -18.73 5.95
CA LEU A 131 -7.22 -18.07 6.44
C LEU A 131 -6.07 -19.07 6.64
N THR A 132 -5.90 -20.01 5.74
CA THR A 132 -4.75 -20.93 5.72
C THR A 132 -3.53 -20.28 5.06
N SER A 133 -2.39 -20.94 5.16
CA SER A 133 -1.15 -20.51 4.47
C SER A 133 -1.21 -20.70 2.95
N GLU A 134 -2.13 -21.51 2.45
CA GLU A 134 -2.22 -21.87 1.02
C GLU A 134 -2.49 -20.62 0.14
N GLY A 135 -3.40 -19.75 0.59
CA GLY A 135 -3.66 -18.47 -0.12
C GLY A 135 -2.41 -17.58 -0.22
N ALA A 136 -1.65 -17.47 0.88
CA ALA A 136 -0.41 -16.70 0.89
C ALA A 136 0.66 -17.35 0.00
N LEU A 137 0.79 -18.68 0.05
CA LEU A 137 1.74 -19.44 -0.75
C LEU A 137 1.44 -19.34 -2.25
N ASN A 138 0.18 -19.40 -2.65
CA ASN A 138 -0.23 -19.23 -4.04
C ASN A 138 0.02 -17.81 -4.56
N ALA A 139 -0.17 -16.79 -3.73
CA ALA A 139 0.22 -15.42 -4.08
C ALA A 139 1.74 -15.28 -4.31
N LEU A 140 2.54 -15.92 -3.45
CA LEU A 140 4.01 -15.95 -3.59
C LEU A 140 4.44 -16.73 -4.85
N ARG A 141 3.85 -17.91 -5.11
CA ARG A 141 4.10 -18.70 -6.33
C ARG A 141 3.81 -17.88 -7.59
N MET A 142 2.70 -17.13 -7.60
CA MET A 142 2.36 -16.23 -8.69
C MET A 142 3.43 -15.14 -8.89
N ALA A 143 3.90 -14.53 -7.81
CA ALA A 143 4.95 -13.50 -7.86
C ALA A 143 6.26 -14.07 -8.43
N VAL A 144 6.69 -15.24 -7.95
CA VAL A 144 7.91 -15.91 -8.43
C VAL A 144 7.79 -16.31 -9.90
N ALA A 145 6.65 -16.84 -10.32
CA ALA A 145 6.43 -17.24 -11.72
C ALA A 145 6.39 -16.04 -12.67
N GLY A 146 5.83 -14.91 -12.23
CA GLY A 146 5.68 -13.72 -13.08
C GLY A 146 6.91 -12.83 -13.16
N GLU A 147 7.63 -12.66 -12.06
CA GLU A 147 8.75 -11.70 -11.96
C GLU A 147 10.13 -12.38 -11.92
N GLY A 148 10.17 -13.68 -11.65
CA GLY A 148 11.41 -14.38 -11.32
C GLY A 148 11.97 -13.97 -9.96
N VAL A 149 13.09 -14.57 -9.58
CA VAL A 149 13.78 -14.26 -8.31
C VAL A 149 15.14 -13.64 -8.61
N LYS A 150 15.29 -12.38 -8.32
CA LYS A 150 16.59 -11.69 -8.40
C LYS A 150 17.46 -12.06 -7.21
N GLN A 151 18.78 -12.15 -7.43
CA GLN A 151 19.73 -12.44 -6.35
C GLN A 151 19.60 -11.41 -5.23
N GLY A 152 19.48 -11.89 -3.99
CA GLY A 152 19.36 -11.05 -2.81
C GLY A 152 17.95 -10.49 -2.56
N LEU A 153 16.92 -10.96 -3.30
CA LEU A 153 15.53 -10.61 -3.02
C LEU A 153 15.19 -10.94 -1.55
N ILE A 154 14.58 -9.98 -0.87
CA ILE A 154 14.05 -10.13 0.48
C ILE A 154 12.52 -10.20 0.40
N HIS A 155 11.92 -11.16 1.07
CA HIS A 155 10.48 -11.19 1.33
C HIS A 155 10.22 -10.78 2.78
N HIS A 156 9.40 -9.76 2.99
CA HIS A 156 9.06 -9.24 4.30
C HIS A 156 7.56 -9.33 4.58
N SER A 157 7.21 -9.82 5.76
CA SER A 157 5.81 -9.96 6.23
C SER A 157 5.70 -9.66 7.72
N ASP A 158 4.48 -9.63 8.22
CA ASP A 158 4.25 -9.74 9.66
C ASP A 158 4.59 -11.15 10.17
N ARG A 159 4.43 -11.37 11.48
CA ARG A 159 4.65 -12.67 12.13
C ARG A 159 3.39 -13.52 12.18
N GLY A 160 2.49 -13.38 11.21
CA GLY A 160 1.31 -14.24 11.10
C GLY A 160 1.70 -15.71 10.85
N ILE A 161 0.90 -16.63 11.40
CA ILE A 161 1.14 -18.09 11.27
C ILE A 161 1.27 -18.52 9.81
N GLN A 162 0.57 -17.86 8.89
CA GLN A 162 0.57 -18.13 7.45
C GLN A 162 1.96 -17.95 6.82
N TYR A 163 2.74 -16.98 7.32
CA TYR A 163 4.09 -16.69 6.83
C TYR A 163 5.19 -17.45 7.56
N CYS A 164 4.90 -17.93 8.77
CA CYS A 164 5.85 -18.66 9.61
C CYS A 164 5.79 -20.17 9.43
N CYS A 165 4.75 -20.72 8.81
CA CYS A 165 4.58 -22.16 8.62
C CYS A 165 5.65 -22.76 7.70
N ASN A 166 5.91 -24.05 7.89
CA ASN A 166 7.00 -24.75 7.20
C ASN A 166 6.89 -24.69 5.69
N ASP A 167 5.70 -24.85 5.11
CA ASP A 167 5.50 -24.87 3.66
C ASP A 167 5.87 -23.52 3.03
N TYR A 168 5.44 -22.41 3.64
CA TYR A 168 5.77 -21.06 3.18
C TYR A 168 7.26 -20.78 3.29
N VAL A 169 7.86 -21.09 4.44
CA VAL A 169 9.29 -20.89 4.71
C VAL A 169 10.15 -21.77 3.80
N ASN A 170 9.78 -23.03 3.58
CA ASN A 170 10.50 -23.95 2.70
C ASN A 170 10.46 -23.49 1.25
N TYR A 171 9.31 -22.96 0.79
CA TYR A 171 9.20 -22.39 -0.55
C TYR A 171 10.10 -21.15 -0.73
N LEU A 172 10.14 -20.23 0.24
CA LEU A 172 11.05 -19.08 0.21
C LEU A 172 12.53 -19.51 0.13
N LYS A 173 12.94 -20.46 0.99
CA LYS A 173 14.30 -20.99 1.00
C LYS A 173 14.65 -21.72 -0.30
N GLY A 174 13.78 -22.59 -0.80
CA GLY A 174 13.96 -23.31 -2.07
C GLY A 174 14.07 -22.35 -3.26
N SER A 175 13.37 -21.23 -3.20
CA SER A 175 13.44 -20.14 -4.19
C SER A 175 14.62 -19.18 -3.97
N LYS A 176 15.48 -19.40 -2.96
CA LYS A 176 16.61 -18.51 -2.61
C LYS A 176 16.19 -17.08 -2.26
N ILE A 177 15.03 -16.90 -1.65
CA ILE A 177 14.50 -15.61 -1.19
C ILE A 177 14.82 -15.46 0.30
N ASN A 178 15.44 -14.34 0.69
CA ASN A 178 15.73 -14.04 2.07
C ASN A 178 14.45 -13.72 2.85
N ILE A 179 14.34 -14.24 4.06
CA ILE A 179 13.15 -14.10 4.89
C ILE A 179 13.36 -12.98 5.90
N SER A 180 12.43 -12.04 5.96
CA SER A 180 12.39 -10.93 6.89
C SER A 180 11.00 -10.79 7.50
N MET A 181 10.93 -10.47 8.79
CA MET A 181 9.65 -10.29 9.49
C MET A 181 9.67 -9.06 10.38
N THR A 182 8.49 -8.48 10.65
CA THR A 182 8.34 -7.42 11.65
C THR A 182 8.83 -7.89 13.02
N GLU A 183 9.44 -7.05 13.83
CA GLU A 183 9.98 -7.46 15.14
C GLU A 183 9.12 -6.99 16.31
N ASN A 184 8.83 -5.72 16.41
CA ASN A 184 8.27 -5.12 17.63
C ASN A 184 6.80 -4.71 17.50
N GLY A 185 6.07 -5.23 16.50
CA GLY A 185 4.70 -4.80 16.24
C GLY A 185 4.60 -3.33 15.81
N ASP A 186 5.72 -2.74 15.36
CA ASP A 186 5.74 -1.38 14.82
C ASP A 186 4.89 -1.34 13.54
N PRO A 187 3.82 -0.52 13.52
CA PRO A 187 2.96 -0.36 12.35
C PRO A 187 3.71 0.12 11.10
N TYR A 188 4.89 0.70 11.25
CA TYR A 188 5.70 1.19 10.14
C TYR A 188 6.48 0.08 9.44
N GLU A 189 6.72 -1.05 10.10
CA GLU A 189 7.51 -2.14 9.53
C GLU A 189 6.83 -2.83 8.34
N ASN A 190 5.48 -2.86 8.26
CA ASN A 190 4.74 -3.39 7.09
C ASN A 190 3.82 -2.34 6.42
N ALA A 191 4.12 -1.05 6.62
CA ALA A 191 3.27 0.06 6.17
C ALA A 191 2.97 0.07 4.65
N ILE A 192 3.87 -0.47 3.81
CA ILE A 192 3.66 -0.55 2.36
C ILE A 192 2.53 -1.53 2.05
N ALA A 193 2.57 -2.75 2.58
CA ALA A 193 1.56 -3.77 2.33
C ALA A 193 0.19 -3.35 2.90
N GLU A 194 0.16 -2.83 4.13
CA GLU A 194 -1.07 -2.27 4.73
C GLU A 194 -1.65 -1.13 3.89
N ARG A 195 -0.79 -0.26 3.32
CA ARG A 195 -1.23 0.83 2.47
C ARG A 195 -1.86 0.33 1.18
N VAL A 196 -1.29 -0.69 0.55
CA VAL A 196 -1.83 -1.30 -0.68
C VAL A 196 -3.21 -1.90 -0.41
N ASN A 197 -3.35 -2.70 0.65
CA ASN A 197 -4.64 -3.24 1.08
C ASN A 197 -5.68 -2.15 1.33
N GLY A 198 -5.29 -1.07 2.04
CA GLY A 198 -6.14 0.08 2.29
C GLY A 198 -6.59 0.79 1.01
N ILE A 199 -5.75 0.86 -0.03
CA ILE A 199 -6.11 1.44 -1.32
C ILE A 199 -7.12 0.55 -2.05
N LEU A 200 -6.88 -0.76 -2.13
CA LEU A 200 -7.81 -1.68 -2.80
C LEU A 200 -9.19 -1.65 -2.13
N LYS A 201 -9.24 -1.66 -0.81
CA LYS A 201 -10.50 -1.56 -0.07
C LYS A 201 -11.21 -0.22 -0.25
N ASN A 202 -10.48 0.88 -0.12
CA ASN A 202 -11.11 2.21 -0.05
C ASN A 202 -11.31 2.88 -1.41
N GLU A 203 -10.41 2.67 -2.38
CA GLU A 203 -10.50 3.32 -3.69
C GLU A 203 -11.17 2.42 -4.75
N TYR A 204 -11.11 1.08 -4.58
CA TYR A 204 -11.65 0.08 -5.51
C TYR A 204 -12.76 -0.78 -4.92
N ASP A 205 -13.40 -0.31 -3.85
CA ASP A 205 -14.61 -0.86 -3.23
C ASP A 205 -14.48 -2.34 -2.78
N LEU A 206 -13.26 -2.86 -2.51
CA LEU A 206 -13.10 -4.22 -1.97
C LEU A 206 -13.52 -4.32 -0.48
N ASP A 207 -13.99 -3.25 0.14
CA ASP A 207 -14.57 -3.21 1.49
C ASP A 207 -16.09 -3.42 1.52
N GLN A 208 -16.74 -3.55 0.35
CA GLN A 208 -18.16 -3.92 0.25
C GLN A 208 -18.39 -5.41 0.53
N THR A 209 -19.66 -5.79 0.69
CA THR A 209 -20.05 -7.20 0.74
C THR A 209 -20.38 -7.69 -0.68
N PHE A 210 -19.74 -8.78 -1.09
CA PHE A 210 -19.98 -9.43 -2.38
C PHE A 210 -20.98 -10.57 -2.24
N ALA A 211 -21.74 -10.87 -3.29
CA ALA A 211 -22.71 -11.95 -3.29
C ALA A 211 -22.06 -13.31 -2.96
N ASP A 212 -20.87 -13.57 -3.55
CA ASP A 212 -20.16 -14.83 -3.36
C ASP A 212 -18.65 -14.68 -3.61
N TYR A 213 -17.93 -15.81 -3.52
CA TYR A 213 -16.50 -15.90 -3.79
C TYR A 213 -16.16 -15.46 -5.22
N HIS A 214 -16.94 -15.86 -6.22
CA HIS A 214 -16.64 -15.55 -7.62
C HIS A 214 -16.76 -14.05 -7.91
N ALA A 215 -17.80 -13.40 -7.40
CA ALA A 215 -17.96 -11.95 -7.50
C ALA A 215 -16.80 -11.20 -6.83
N ALA A 216 -16.36 -11.66 -5.65
CA ALA A 216 -15.20 -11.10 -4.95
C ALA A 216 -13.89 -11.31 -5.73
N LEU A 217 -13.72 -12.47 -6.37
CA LEU A 217 -12.54 -12.81 -7.18
C LEU A 217 -12.42 -11.89 -8.40
N GLU A 218 -13.51 -11.71 -9.16
CA GLU A 218 -13.50 -10.84 -10.34
C GLU A 218 -13.28 -9.36 -9.96
N ALA A 219 -13.92 -8.89 -8.89
CA ALA A 219 -13.69 -7.54 -8.36
C ALA A 219 -12.21 -7.35 -7.94
N THR A 220 -11.60 -8.36 -7.31
CA THR A 220 -10.19 -8.34 -6.91
C THR A 220 -9.26 -8.27 -8.12
N LYS A 221 -9.50 -9.08 -9.15
CA LYS A 221 -8.71 -9.05 -10.39
C LYS A 221 -8.74 -7.67 -11.04
N LEU A 222 -9.94 -7.09 -11.16
CA LEU A 222 -10.13 -5.76 -11.74
C LEU A 222 -9.47 -4.66 -10.89
N ALA A 223 -9.61 -4.72 -9.56
CA ALA A 223 -9.01 -3.76 -8.64
C ALA A 223 -7.48 -3.77 -8.75
N VAL A 224 -6.85 -4.95 -8.76
CA VAL A 224 -5.40 -5.09 -8.91
C VAL A 224 -4.93 -4.61 -10.28
N TYR A 225 -5.65 -4.93 -11.36
CA TYR A 225 -5.33 -4.42 -12.69
C TYR A 225 -5.35 -2.88 -12.73
N LYS A 226 -6.42 -2.24 -12.24
CA LYS A 226 -6.53 -0.78 -12.20
C LYS A 226 -5.46 -0.15 -11.31
N TYR A 227 -5.17 -0.77 -10.17
CA TYR A 227 -4.12 -0.34 -9.26
C TYR A 227 -2.74 -0.34 -9.94
N ASN A 228 -2.37 -1.42 -10.59
CA ASN A 228 -1.06 -1.56 -11.22
C ASN A 228 -0.89 -0.69 -12.46
N ASN A 229 -1.94 -0.55 -13.29
CA ASN A 229 -1.80 -0.02 -14.65
C ASN A 229 -2.42 1.38 -14.85
N LYS A 230 -3.32 1.82 -13.97
CA LYS A 230 -4.07 3.07 -14.20
C LYS A 230 -3.98 4.06 -13.03
N ARG A 231 -3.54 3.62 -11.87
CA ARG A 231 -3.51 4.46 -10.68
C ARG A 231 -2.13 5.09 -10.45
N PRO A 232 -2.00 6.44 -10.54
CA PRO A 232 -0.74 7.10 -10.20
C PRO A 232 -0.47 7.02 -8.69
N HIS A 233 0.80 6.81 -8.35
CA HIS A 233 1.29 6.73 -6.99
C HIS A 233 2.24 7.88 -6.66
N ARG A 234 1.91 8.67 -5.64
CA ARG A 234 2.74 9.78 -5.19
C ARG A 234 4.15 9.35 -4.73
N SER A 235 4.26 8.12 -4.21
CA SER A 235 5.54 7.59 -3.71
C SER A 235 6.49 7.11 -4.81
N VAL A 236 6.05 7.08 -6.04
CA VAL A 236 6.83 6.70 -7.22
C VAL A 236 6.70 7.77 -8.32
N ASP A 237 6.78 9.03 -7.92
CA ASP A 237 6.74 10.21 -8.80
C ASP A 237 5.48 10.29 -9.68
N PHE A 238 4.33 9.92 -9.13
CA PHE A 238 3.04 9.84 -9.82
C PHE A 238 2.99 8.87 -11.01
N MET A 239 4.00 8.07 -11.24
CA MET A 239 3.89 6.94 -12.17
C MET A 239 2.86 5.92 -11.68
N VAL A 240 2.29 5.14 -12.60
CA VAL A 240 1.58 3.92 -12.21
C VAL A 240 2.58 2.85 -11.78
N PRO A 241 2.23 1.92 -10.87
CA PRO A 241 3.15 0.89 -10.38
C PRO A 241 3.84 0.08 -11.48
N GLN A 242 3.14 -0.24 -12.56
CA GLN A 242 3.70 -0.94 -13.70
C GLN A 242 4.83 -0.15 -14.39
N GLN A 243 4.68 1.16 -14.54
CA GLN A 243 5.74 2.01 -15.12
C GLN A 243 6.93 2.15 -14.16
N ALA A 244 6.65 2.39 -12.86
CA ALA A 244 7.67 2.49 -11.84
C ALA A 244 8.50 1.19 -11.71
N HIS A 245 7.91 0.03 -12.02
CA HIS A 245 8.57 -1.26 -11.93
C HIS A 245 9.77 -1.43 -12.89
N HIS A 246 9.78 -0.69 -13.97
CA HIS A 246 10.87 -0.68 -14.95
C HIS A 246 11.89 0.43 -14.74
N GLN A 247 11.72 1.26 -13.69
CA GLN A 247 12.67 2.31 -13.36
C GLN A 247 13.86 1.78 -12.56
N GLN A 248 14.94 2.55 -12.57
CA GLN A 248 16.14 2.32 -11.75
C GLN A 248 16.58 3.62 -11.06
N GLY A 249 17.26 3.52 -9.94
CA GLY A 249 17.70 4.64 -9.15
C GLY A 249 16.64 5.16 -8.18
N PRO A 250 16.94 6.25 -7.45
CA PRO A 250 16.04 6.82 -6.46
C PRO A 250 14.85 7.49 -7.15
N LEU A 251 13.63 7.12 -6.73
CA LEU A 251 12.41 7.76 -7.21
C LEU A 251 12.12 9.04 -6.43
N LYS A 252 11.68 10.08 -7.13
CA LYS A 252 11.37 11.37 -6.53
C LYS A 252 10.24 11.26 -5.51
N LYS A 253 10.48 11.72 -4.29
CA LYS A 253 9.50 11.76 -3.21
C LYS A 253 8.86 13.15 -3.13
N HIS A 254 7.55 13.24 -3.17
CA HIS A 254 6.78 14.49 -3.10
C HIS A 254 6.40 14.88 -1.67
N TRP A 255 7.14 14.42 -0.66
CA TRP A 255 6.98 14.80 0.74
C TRP A 255 8.32 14.83 1.44
N LYS A 256 8.47 15.71 2.43
CA LYS A 256 9.60 15.71 3.36
C LYS A 256 9.28 14.77 4.51
N LYS A 257 10.27 13.96 4.95
CA LYS A 257 10.16 13.27 6.25
C LYS A 257 9.97 14.32 7.33
N ARG A 258 8.93 14.20 8.16
CA ARG A 258 8.85 14.98 9.39
C ARG A 258 10.03 14.57 10.27
N GLN A 259 10.96 15.48 10.50
CA GLN A 259 11.93 15.34 11.57
C GLN A 259 11.19 15.66 12.87
N TYR A 260 10.90 14.66 13.67
CA TYR A 260 10.52 14.87 15.05
C TYR A 260 11.79 15.36 15.75
N LYS A 261 11.82 16.63 16.19
CA LYS A 261 12.81 17.08 17.16
C LYS A 261 12.58 16.22 18.41
N SER A 262 13.55 15.39 18.77
CA SER A 262 13.58 14.78 20.09
C SER A 262 13.63 15.95 21.08
N ASN A 263 12.62 16.07 21.95
CA ASN A 263 12.73 16.96 23.09
C ASN A 263 13.99 16.54 23.86
N PRO A 264 14.91 17.46 24.19
CA PRO A 264 15.99 17.14 25.10
C PRO A 264 15.33 16.73 26.43
N THR A 265 15.59 15.50 26.84
CA THR A 265 15.28 15.02 28.18
C THR A 265 16.07 15.90 29.14
N THR A 266 15.39 16.77 29.85
CA THR A 266 15.94 17.49 31.01
C THR A 266 16.23 16.46 32.08
N GLY A 267 17.45 15.91 32.04
CA GLY A 267 18.03 15.15 33.12
C GLY A 267 18.69 16.12 34.09
N GLU A 268 17.94 16.79 34.93
CA GLU A 268 18.47 17.40 36.13
C GLU A 268 18.55 16.34 37.21
N SER A 269 19.78 15.95 37.51
CA SER A 269 20.18 15.18 38.67
C SER A 269 19.86 15.95 39.94
N LEU A 270 18.90 15.47 40.72
CA LEU A 270 18.79 15.78 42.14
C LEU A 270 19.92 15.04 42.89
N GLN A 271 21.06 15.70 43.04
CA GLN A 271 22.04 15.34 44.06
C GLN A 271 21.44 15.71 45.45
N SER A 272 21.22 14.70 46.22
CA SER A 272 20.84 14.77 47.61
C SER A 272 21.91 15.51 48.46
N VAL A 273 21.50 16.61 49.03
CA VAL A 273 22.17 17.20 50.18
C VAL A 273 21.70 16.42 51.42
N HIS A 274 22.60 15.63 51.99
CA HIS A 274 22.57 15.27 53.40
C HIS A 274 23.92 15.66 54.00
N ALA A 275 23.89 16.81 54.63
CA ALA A 275 24.92 17.21 55.61
C ALA A 275 24.30 17.15 57.00
N ASN A 276 24.96 16.40 57.87
CA ASN A 276 25.15 16.54 59.32
C ASN A 276 24.03 17.08 60.20
N GLN A 277 23.64 16.28 61.20
CA GLN A 277 23.76 16.67 62.63
C GLN A 277 23.54 15.46 63.51
N GLU A 278 24.60 15.26 64.42
CA GLU A 278 24.64 14.54 65.71
C GLU A 278 24.39 13.04 65.74
#